data_8dc594de760563a841802eca2eb79c2d
#
_entry.id   8dc594de760563a841802eca2eb79c2d
#
_cell.length_a   1.000
_cell.length_b   1.000
_cell.length_c   1.000
_cell.angle_alpha   90.00
_cell.angle_beta   90.00
_cell.angle_gamma   90.00
#
_symmetry.space_group_name_H-M   'P 1'
#
loop_
_entity.id
_entity.type
_entity.pdbx_description
1 polymer ?
#
loop_
_entity_poly.entity_id
_entity_poly.type
_entity_poly.pdbx_seq_one_letter_code
_entity_poly.pdbx_strand_id
1 'polypeptide(L)' 'MDFREIIHLEPGKRGGKPNIRGMRMTVYDVLEYLASGMTEQQILAEFPYLTREDILACLQFAASRERAMLAVQP' A
#
# COMPACT_ATOMS: atom_id res chain seq x y z
N MET A 1 8.80 -11.15 -4.50
CA MET A 1 8.87 -10.03 -3.53
C MET A 1 7.85 -10.22 -2.43
N ASP A 2 8.27 -10.07 -1.20
CA ASP A 2 7.36 -10.16 -0.05
C ASP A 2 6.97 -8.73 0.36
N PHE A 3 5.68 -8.41 0.27
CA PHE A 3 5.22 -7.06 0.60
C PHE A 3 5.51 -6.68 2.06
N ARG A 4 5.69 -7.66 2.94
CA ARG A 4 5.97 -7.39 4.35
C ARG A 4 7.33 -6.75 4.59
N GLU A 5 8.21 -6.82 3.61
CA GLU A 5 9.50 -6.10 3.67
C GLU A 5 9.32 -4.62 3.36
N ILE A 6 8.24 -4.26 2.69
CA ILE A 6 7.98 -2.89 2.24
C ILE A 6 6.91 -2.23 3.09
N ILE A 7 5.84 -2.95 3.43
CA ILE A 7 4.71 -2.39 4.16
C ILE A 7 4.91 -2.61 5.65
N HIS A 8 4.91 -1.52 6.41
CA HIS A 8 5.13 -1.54 7.85
C HIS A 8 3.87 -1.10 8.59
N LEU A 9 3.58 -1.77 9.69
CA LEU A 9 2.52 -1.39 10.62
C LEU A 9 3.22 -0.96 11.90
N GLU A 10 3.24 0.34 12.15
CA GLU A 10 3.93 0.89 13.30
C GLU A 10 2.92 1.60 14.20
N PRO A 11 2.67 1.06 15.41
CA PRO A 11 1.75 1.72 16.36
C PRO A 11 2.22 3.14 16.64
N GLY A 12 1.27 4.07 16.64
CA GLY A 12 1.56 5.49 16.90
C GLY A 12 2.01 6.28 15.69
N LYS A 13 2.31 5.62 14.57
CA LYS A 13 2.62 6.30 13.31
C LYS A 13 1.41 6.26 12.39
N ARG A 14 1.11 7.38 11.77
CA ARG A 14 -0.01 7.51 10.83
C ARG A 14 -1.31 6.96 11.37
N GLY A 15 -1.53 7.08 12.69
CA GLY A 15 -2.71 6.52 13.32
C GLY A 15 -2.77 5.00 13.24
N GLY A 16 -1.62 4.33 13.17
CA GLY A 16 -1.54 2.88 13.02
C GLY A 16 -1.78 2.37 11.62
N LYS A 17 -1.86 3.27 10.62
CA LYS A 17 -2.08 2.86 9.23
C LYS A 17 -0.82 2.25 8.62
N PRO A 18 -0.98 1.25 7.75
CA PRO A 18 0.18 0.66 7.08
C PRO A 18 0.88 1.70 6.21
N ASN A 19 2.20 1.82 6.38
CA ASN A 19 3.00 2.78 5.64
C ASN A 19 4.01 2.06 4.74
N ILE A 20 4.54 2.80 3.78
CA ILE A 20 5.52 2.28 2.82
C ILE A 20 6.91 2.61 3.33
N ARG A 21 7.65 1.58 3.75
CA ARG A 21 9.05 1.68 4.20
C ARG A 21 9.27 2.77 5.26
N GLY A 22 8.30 2.95 6.15
CA GLY A 22 8.40 3.96 7.20
C GLY A 22 8.19 5.40 6.75
N MET A 23 7.81 5.60 5.49
CA MET A 23 7.58 6.94 4.94
C MET A 23 6.21 7.48 5.34
N ARG A 24 5.96 8.75 5.03
CA ARG A 24 4.66 9.37 5.28
C ARG A 24 3.54 8.79 4.41
N MET A 25 3.91 8.25 3.25
CA MET A 25 2.95 7.66 2.32
C MET A 25 2.40 6.36 2.90
N THR A 26 1.09 6.22 2.93
CA THR A 26 0.43 5.00 3.39
C THR A 26 -0.04 4.15 2.22
N VAL A 27 -0.33 2.88 2.50
CA VAL A 27 -0.95 1.99 1.50
C VAL A 27 -2.27 2.60 1.02
N TYR A 28 -3.06 3.17 1.93
CA TYR A 28 -4.35 3.75 1.57
C TYR A 28 -4.22 4.92 0.60
N ASP A 29 -3.17 5.74 0.77
CA ASP A 29 -2.90 6.84 -0.16
C ASP A 29 -2.72 6.30 -1.57
N VAL A 30 -1.87 5.29 -1.74
CA VAL A 30 -1.59 4.71 -3.05
C VAL A 30 -2.85 4.09 -3.65
N LEU A 31 -3.61 3.35 -2.84
CA LEU A 31 -4.84 2.73 -3.32
C LEU A 31 -5.86 3.77 -3.76
N GLU A 32 -5.96 4.89 -3.05
CA GLU A 32 -6.87 5.97 -3.43
C GLU A 32 -6.45 6.63 -4.74
N TYR A 33 -5.16 6.84 -4.96
CA TYR A 33 -4.68 7.39 -6.23
C TYR A 33 -5.03 6.47 -7.39
N LEU A 34 -4.81 5.18 -7.22
CA LEU A 34 -5.18 4.19 -8.24
C LEU A 34 -6.69 4.20 -8.48
N ALA A 35 -7.47 4.23 -7.39
CA ALA A 35 -8.93 4.23 -7.49
C ALA A 35 -9.46 5.49 -8.18
N SER A 36 -8.74 6.60 -8.08
CA SER A 36 -9.13 7.84 -8.74
C SER A 36 -8.80 7.87 -10.22
N GLY A 37 -8.14 6.83 -10.72
CA GLY A 37 -7.80 6.72 -12.14
C GLY A 37 -6.37 7.08 -12.49
N MET A 38 -5.52 7.37 -11.50
CA MET A 38 -4.10 7.60 -11.79
C MET A 38 -3.46 6.28 -12.23
N THR A 39 -2.62 6.36 -13.24
CA THR A 39 -1.82 5.22 -13.66
C THR A 39 -0.62 5.08 -12.73
N GLU A 40 -0.02 3.88 -12.76
CA GLU A 40 1.22 3.64 -12.04
C GLU A 40 2.30 4.67 -12.41
N GLN A 41 2.43 4.95 -13.71
CA GLN A 41 3.40 5.93 -14.21
C GLN A 41 3.13 7.33 -13.67
N GLN A 42 1.85 7.72 -13.59
CA GLN A 42 1.49 9.03 -13.05
C GLN A 42 1.82 9.13 -11.58
N ILE A 43 1.57 8.07 -10.81
CA ILE A 43 1.91 8.04 -9.39
C ILE A 43 3.42 8.17 -9.20
N LEU A 44 4.20 7.44 -9.98
CA LEU A 44 5.66 7.49 -9.86
C LEU A 44 6.22 8.84 -10.28
N ALA A 45 5.59 9.51 -11.24
CA ALA A 45 6.00 10.85 -11.64
C ALA A 45 5.68 11.87 -10.55
N GLU A 46 4.53 11.75 -9.91
CA GLU A 46 4.11 12.67 -8.85
C GLU A 46 4.90 12.47 -7.56
N PHE A 47 5.23 11.22 -7.25
CA PHE A 47 5.93 10.85 -6.01
C PHE A 47 7.21 10.09 -6.36
N PRO A 48 8.28 10.81 -6.76
CA PRO A 48 9.48 10.16 -7.27
C PRO A 48 10.25 9.32 -6.25
N TYR A 49 9.92 9.41 -4.97
CA TYR A 49 10.51 8.54 -3.95
C TYR A 49 9.86 7.16 -3.90
N LEU A 50 8.74 6.96 -4.61
CA LEU A 50 8.12 5.65 -4.72
C LEU A 50 8.73 4.85 -5.86
N THR A 51 8.71 3.54 -5.73
CA THR A 51 9.13 2.61 -6.78
C THR A 51 7.93 1.77 -7.23
N ARG A 52 8.09 1.11 -8.36
CA ARG A 52 7.07 0.19 -8.85
C ARG A 52 6.79 -0.91 -7.82
N GLU A 53 7.85 -1.41 -7.17
CA GLU A 53 7.73 -2.43 -6.14
C GLU A 53 6.89 -1.95 -4.96
N ASP A 54 6.98 -0.67 -4.62
CA ASP A 54 6.16 -0.09 -3.57
C ASP A 54 4.68 -0.18 -3.93
N ILE A 55 4.33 0.15 -5.17
CA ILE A 55 2.94 0.08 -5.62
C ILE A 55 2.45 -1.36 -5.62
N LEU A 56 3.26 -2.28 -6.14
CA LEU A 56 2.91 -3.70 -6.14
C LEU A 56 2.72 -4.24 -4.73
N ALA A 57 3.56 -3.80 -3.80
CA ALA A 57 3.43 -4.21 -2.39
C ALA A 57 2.11 -3.74 -1.79
N CYS A 58 1.67 -2.52 -2.13
CA CYS A 58 0.37 -2.02 -1.67
C CYS A 58 -0.77 -2.88 -2.20
N LEU A 59 -0.71 -3.28 -3.46
CA LEU A 59 -1.73 -4.13 -4.06
C LEU A 59 -1.73 -5.53 -3.44
N GLN A 60 -0.56 -6.09 -3.18
CA GLN A 60 -0.44 -7.38 -2.53
C GLN A 60 -0.97 -7.34 -1.10
N PHE A 61 -0.67 -6.26 -0.38
CA PHE A 61 -1.19 -6.07 0.96
C PHE A 61 -2.72 -6.05 0.95
N ALA A 62 -3.30 -5.27 0.04
CA ALA A 62 -4.76 -5.18 -0.07
C ALA A 62 -5.39 -6.54 -0.41
N ALA A 63 -4.79 -7.26 -1.36
CA ALA A 63 -5.28 -8.58 -1.75
C ALA A 63 -5.20 -9.57 -0.59
N SER A 64 -4.13 -9.51 0.19
CA SER A 64 -3.94 -10.38 1.34
C SER A 64 -5.03 -10.14 2.40
N ARG A 65 -5.34 -8.88 2.67
CA ARG A 65 -6.39 -8.53 3.63
C ARG A 65 -7.76 -9.01 3.15
N GLU A 66 -8.05 -8.83 1.87
CA GLU A 66 -9.32 -9.25 1.30
C GLU A 66 -9.49 -10.76 1.39
N ARG A 67 -8.44 -11.52 1.10
CA ARG A 67 -8.48 -12.97 1.24
C ARG A 67 -8.72 -13.40 2.68
N ALA A 68 -8.11 -12.71 3.64
CA ALA A 68 -8.29 -13.01 5.05
C ALA A 68 -9.76 -12.77 5.48
N MET A 69 -10.36 -11.69 4.99
CA MET A 69 -11.76 -11.40 5.29
C MET A 69 -12.69 -12.44 4.69
N LEU A 70 -12.44 -12.84 3.44
CA LEU A 70 -13.27 -13.86 2.79
C LEU A 70 -13.15 -15.22 3.46
N ALA A 71 -12.00 -15.52 4.03
CA ALA A 71 -11.76 -16.81 4.68
C ALA A 71 -12.57 -16.99 5.97
N VAL A 72 -13.01 -15.89 6.61
CA VAL A 72 -13.77 -15.98 7.86
C VAL A 72 -15.28 -15.90 7.64
N GLN A 73 -15.72 -15.74 6.41
CA GLN A 73 -17.14 -15.71 6.11
C GLN A 73 -17.67 -17.12 5.96
N PRO A 74 -18.85 -17.40 6.54
CA PRO A 74 -19.45 -18.74 6.44
C PRO A 74 -19.81 -19.10 4.99
#